data_a4c76f0b67c2f9e6fa1c10d1048adf86
#
_entry.id   a4c76f0b67c2f9e6fa1c10d1048adf86
#
_cell.length_a   1.000
_cell.length_b   1.000
_cell.length_c   1.000
_cell.angle_alpha   90.00
_cell.angle_beta   90.00
_cell.angle_gamma   90.00
#
_symmetry.space_group_name_H-M   'P 1'
#
loop_
_entity.id
_entity.type
_entity.pdbx_description
1 polymer ?
#
loop_
_entity_poly.entity_id
_entity_poly.type
_entity_poly.pdbx_seq_one_letter_code
_entity_poly.pdbx_strand_id
1 'polypeptide(L)'
;MYLVKTPIWLRSFYPSCTWKIPSAEKVIYLSFDDGPHPEATPFVLAALKKFNAKASFFCIGKNVEAHQNLYAQIIQEGHTVGNHTYDHVNGWKTNTAEYIQNIELAGKLIESNLFRPPYGRITRSQIHKIKADKNLPQEIIMWDVLSGDFDLTLSPEACTKNVIKNTSEGSIVVFHDSAKAFERLKIALPAMLSH
;
A
#
# COMPACT_ATOMS: atom_id res chain seq x y z
N MET A 1 4.47 -15.70 8.88
CA MET A 1 3.38 -16.25 8.05
C MET A 1 2.42 -15.11 7.72
N TYR A 2 2.02 -14.92 6.46
CA TYR A 2 1.05 -13.95 5.98
C TYR A 2 0.00 -14.67 5.12
N LEU A 3 -1.13 -14.00 4.87
CA LEU A 3 -2.22 -14.52 4.04
C LEU A 3 -2.21 -13.77 2.70
N VAL A 4 -2.19 -14.52 1.60
CA VAL A 4 -2.29 -13.95 0.23
C VAL A 4 -3.66 -13.32 0.01
N LYS A 5 -4.73 -14.02 0.41
CA LYS A 5 -6.11 -13.52 0.37
C LYS A 5 -6.60 -13.24 1.78
N THR A 6 -7.09 -12.03 2.01
CA THR A 6 -7.63 -11.65 3.32
C THR A 6 -8.99 -12.31 3.57
N PRO A 7 -9.12 -13.16 4.60
CA PRO A 7 -10.39 -13.82 4.89
C PRO A 7 -11.45 -12.82 5.37
N ILE A 8 -12.72 -13.12 5.07
CA ILE A 8 -13.86 -12.25 5.45
C ILE A 8 -13.94 -12.08 6.97
N TRP A 9 -13.70 -13.15 7.75
CA TRP A 9 -13.73 -13.06 9.20
C TRP A 9 -12.70 -12.09 9.78
N LEU A 10 -11.50 -11.96 9.15
CA LEU A 10 -10.49 -11.00 9.61
C LEU A 10 -10.94 -9.55 9.39
N ARG A 11 -11.65 -9.28 8.29
CA ARG A 11 -12.20 -7.95 7.99
C ARG A 11 -13.23 -7.54 9.04
N SER A 12 -14.03 -8.48 9.55
CA SER A 12 -15.05 -8.22 10.58
C SER A 12 -14.46 -7.78 11.92
N PHE A 13 -13.20 -8.10 12.22
CA PHE A 13 -12.51 -7.60 13.42
C PHE A 13 -12.07 -6.13 13.30
N TYR A 14 -12.00 -5.59 12.07
CA TYR A 14 -11.56 -4.22 11.78
C TYR A 14 -12.53 -3.52 10.83
N PRO A 15 -13.79 -3.30 11.25
CA PRO A 15 -14.84 -2.75 10.38
C PRO A 15 -14.58 -1.29 9.97
N SER A 16 -13.73 -0.58 10.72
CA SER A 16 -13.32 0.80 10.41
C SER A 16 -12.23 0.88 9.34
N CYS A 17 -11.78 -0.25 8.79
CA CYS A 17 -10.78 -0.32 7.73
C CYS A 17 -11.40 -0.78 6.42
N THR A 18 -10.94 -0.20 5.31
CA THR A 18 -11.35 -0.58 3.96
C THR A 18 -10.44 -1.70 3.44
N TRP A 19 -11.03 -2.86 3.13
CA TRP A 19 -10.31 -4.05 2.68
C TRP A 19 -10.53 -4.36 1.20
N LYS A 20 -11.68 -3.96 0.70
CA LYS A 20 -12.15 -4.16 -0.66
C LYS A 20 -13.13 -3.04 -0.98
N ILE A 21 -13.13 -2.54 -2.20
CA ILE A 21 -14.04 -1.49 -2.64
C ILE A 21 -15.10 -2.13 -3.52
N PRO A 22 -16.37 -2.21 -3.08
CA PRO A 22 -17.43 -2.74 -3.91
C PRO A 22 -17.53 -1.96 -5.22
N SER A 23 -17.57 -2.67 -6.34
CA SER A 23 -17.71 -2.07 -7.67
C SER A 23 -18.69 -2.90 -8.48
N ALA A 24 -19.56 -2.24 -9.23
CA ALA A 24 -20.40 -2.87 -10.25
C ALA A 24 -19.61 -3.08 -11.57
N GLU A 25 -18.47 -2.43 -11.69
CA GLU A 25 -17.58 -2.52 -12.84
C GLU A 25 -16.47 -3.54 -12.58
N LYS A 26 -15.89 -4.09 -13.65
CA LYS A 26 -14.73 -5.01 -13.58
C LYS A 26 -13.44 -4.24 -13.30
N VAL A 27 -13.37 -3.61 -12.11
CA VAL A 27 -12.25 -2.78 -11.68
C VAL A 27 -11.52 -3.45 -10.52
N ILE A 28 -10.20 -3.33 -10.51
CA ILE A 28 -9.31 -3.66 -9.38
C ILE A 28 -8.54 -2.42 -8.96
N TYR A 29 -8.13 -2.36 -7.72
CA TYR A 29 -7.38 -1.23 -7.15
C TYR A 29 -5.95 -1.67 -6.86
N LEU A 30 -5.02 -1.23 -7.70
CA LEU A 30 -3.58 -1.49 -7.49
C LEU A 30 -3.03 -0.53 -6.44
N SER A 31 -2.21 -1.04 -5.55
CA SER A 31 -1.50 -0.21 -4.59
C SER A 31 -0.07 -0.70 -4.36
N PHE A 32 0.80 0.26 -4.06
CA PHE A 32 2.22 0.05 -3.81
C PHE A 32 2.57 0.64 -2.45
N ASP A 33 3.30 -0.13 -1.64
CA ASP A 33 3.74 0.27 -0.31
C ASP A 33 5.27 0.45 -0.29
N ASP A 34 5.78 1.19 0.69
CA ASP A 34 7.19 1.41 1.02
C ASP A 34 7.92 2.46 0.19
N GLY A 35 7.44 2.86 -0.98
CA GLY A 35 8.07 3.86 -1.83
C GLY A 35 8.12 5.29 -1.23
N PRO A 36 8.64 6.27 -1.99
CA PRO A 36 9.31 6.09 -3.28
C PRO A 36 10.72 5.51 -3.16
N HIS A 37 11.10 4.66 -4.14
CA HIS A 37 12.42 4.03 -4.23
C HIS A 37 13.04 4.33 -5.60
N PRO A 38 14.34 4.70 -5.69
CA PRO A 38 14.96 5.23 -6.92
C PRO A 38 14.93 4.28 -8.13
N GLU A 39 14.85 2.98 -7.94
CA GLU A 39 14.77 2.00 -9.03
C GLU A 39 13.35 1.44 -9.20
N ALA A 40 12.71 1.06 -8.10
CA ALA A 40 11.42 0.36 -8.17
C ALA A 40 10.28 1.30 -8.57
N THR A 41 10.22 2.51 -8.02
CA THR A 41 9.12 3.44 -8.31
C THR A 41 9.10 3.89 -9.78
N PRO A 42 10.22 4.29 -10.43
CA PRO A 42 10.22 4.60 -11.86
C PRO A 42 9.80 3.42 -12.74
N PHE A 43 10.20 2.20 -12.39
CA PHE A 43 9.77 1.00 -13.09
C PHE A 43 8.24 0.81 -12.99
N VAL A 44 7.68 0.98 -11.79
CA VAL A 44 6.21 0.88 -11.58
C VAL A 44 5.48 1.94 -12.40
N LEU A 45 5.92 3.19 -12.37
CA LEU A 45 5.31 4.28 -13.13
C LEU A 45 5.33 3.99 -14.63
N ALA A 46 6.46 3.53 -15.16
CA ALA A 46 6.59 3.15 -16.56
C ALA A 46 5.64 2.00 -16.95
N ALA A 47 5.53 0.98 -16.08
CA ALA A 47 4.61 -0.13 -16.29
C ALA A 47 3.15 0.33 -16.28
N LEU A 48 2.73 1.13 -15.31
CA LEU A 48 1.37 1.67 -15.21
C LEU A 48 1.02 2.54 -16.42
N LYS A 49 1.95 3.40 -16.86
CA LYS A 49 1.79 4.25 -18.04
C LYS A 49 1.56 3.43 -19.30
N LYS A 50 2.32 2.34 -19.49
CA LYS A 50 2.18 1.45 -20.66
C LYS A 50 0.77 0.86 -20.78
N PHE A 51 0.11 0.58 -19.67
CA PHE A 51 -1.23 0.02 -19.61
C PHE A 51 -2.34 1.06 -19.36
N ASN A 52 -2.00 2.36 -19.39
CA ASN A 52 -2.92 3.46 -19.01
C ASN A 52 -3.63 3.23 -17.67
N ALA A 53 -2.92 2.62 -16.73
CA ALA A 53 -3.44 2.27 -15.41
C ALA A 53 -3.06 3.33 -14.38
N LYS A 54 -3.90 3.49 -13.35
CA LYS A 54 -3.63 4.31 -12.17
C LYS A 54 -3.54 3.44 -10.94
N ALA A 55 -2.83 3.94 -9.92
CA ALA A 55 -2.62 3.21 -8.68
C ALA A 55 -2.56 4.16 -7.47
N SER A 56 -2.57 3.58 -6.27
CA SER A 56 -2.33 4.30 -5.02
C SER A 56 -0.96 3.91 -4.45
N PHE A 57 -0.17 4.89 -4.04
CA PHE A 57 1.15 4.71 -3.44
C PHE A 57 1.11 5.09 -1.98
N PHE A 58 1.28 4.14 -1.07
CA PHE A 58 1.39 4.39 0.36
C PHE A 58 2.86 4.59 0.72
N CYS A 59 3.25 5.86 0.79
CA CYS A 59 4.63 6.28 0.86
C CYS A 59 5.13 6.37 2.31
N ILE A 60 6.36 5.94 2.57
CA ILE A 60 7.07 6.16 3.82
C ILE A 60 7.58 7.60 3.82
N GLY A 61 7.28 8.39 4.88
CA GLY A 61 7.65 9.80 4.95
C GLY A 61 9.14 10.05 4.75
N LYS A 62 10.00 9.24 5.35
CA LYS A 62 11.46 9.29 5.19
C LYS A 62 11.92 9.08 3.74
N ASN A 63 11.23 8.21 3.00
CA ASN A 63 11.54 7.99 1.59
C ASN A 63 11.04 9.15 0.72
N VAL A 64 9.90 9.77 1.07
CA VAL A 64 9.44 11.00 0.41
C VAL A 64 10.43 12.14 0.63
N GLU A 65 10.93 12.31 1.85
CA GLU A 65 11.94 13.32 2.16
C GLU A 65 13.23 13.13 1.34
N ALA A 66 13.68 11.86 1.22
CA ALA A 66 14.88 11.52 0.46
C ALA A 66 14.70 11.62 -1.08
N HIS A 67 13.47 11.41 -1.59
CA HIS A 67 13.18 11.28 -3.03
C HIS A 67 12.01 12.15 -3.48
N GLN A 68 12.03 13.44 -3.12
CA GLN A 68 10.95 14.41 -3.38
C GLN A 68 10.56 14.50 -4.87
N ASN A 69 11.54 14.40 -5.78
CA ASN A 69 11.27 14.44 -7.22
C ASN A 69 10.46 13.23 -7.70
N LEU A 70 10.74 12.04 -7.16
CA LEU A 70 9.96 10.83 -7.49
C LEU A 70 8.55 10.90 -6.90
N TYR A 71 8.42 11.43 -5.68
CA TYR A 71 7.11 11.65 -5.07
C TYR A 71 6.28 12.65 -5.90
N ALA A 72 6.87 13.75 -6.34
CA ALA A 72 6.22 14.71 -7.23
C ALA A 72 5.80 14.06 -8.56
N GLN A 73 6.64 13.19 -9.13
CA GLN A 73 6.33 12.46 -10.36
C GLN A 73 5.11 11.53 -10.19
N ILE A 74 5.00 10.81 -9.06
CA ILE A 74 3.83 9.97 -8.75
C ILE A 74 2.55 10.82 -8.86
N ILE A 75 2.54 12.01 -8.26
CA ILE A 75 1.38 12.91 -8.26
C ILE A 75 1.13 13.48 -9.66
N GLN A 76 2.17 13.96 -10.35
CA GLN A 76 2.08 14.54 -11.70
C GLN A 76 1.56 13.55 -12.73
N GLU A 77 1.87 12.26 -12.58
CA GLU A 77 1.35 11.20 -13.43
C GLU A 77 -0.09 10.79 -13.06
N GLY A 78 -0.72 11.47 -12.08
CA GLY A 78 -2.12 11.31 -11.71
C GLY A 78 -2.40 10.06 -10.88
N HIS A 79 -1.43 9.60 -10.12
CA HIS A 79 -1.61 8.55 -9.12
C HIS A 79 -2.04 9.15 -7.77
N THR A 80 -2.69 8.33 -6.95
CA THR A 80 -3.07 8.70 -5.59
C THR A 80 -1.93 8.40 -4.63
N VAL A 81 -1.71 9.25 -3.63
CA VAL A 81 -0.74 9.01 -2.56
C VAL A 81 -1.44 8.78 -1.23
N GLY A 82 -0.82 8.02 -0.33
CA GLY A 82 -1.28 7.75 1.02
C GLY A 82 -0.12 7.72 2.02
N ASN A 83 -0.46 7.94 3.28
CA ASN A 83 0.50 7.93 4.39
C ASN A 83 0.82 6.48 4.81
N HIS A 84 2.11 6.14 4.92
CA HIS A 84 2.59 4.84 5.41
C HIS A 84 3.52 4.97 6.62
N THR A 85 3.22 5.94 7.52
CA THR A 85 4.07 6.43 8.60
C THR A 85 5.39 7.05 8.12
N TYR A 86 6.13 7.69 9.03
CA TYR A 86 7.40 8.31 8.65
C TYR A 86 8.57 7.31 8.62
N ASP A 87 8.66 6.42 9.65
CA ASP A 87 9.73 5.42 9.82
C ASP A 87 9.28 3.97 9.60
N HIS A 88 8.13 3.73 8.98
CA HIS A 88 7.58 2.38 8.76
C HIS A 88 7.40 1.59 10.06
N VAL A 89 6.87 2.24 11.10
CA VAL A 89 6.73 1.66 12.44
C VAL A 89 5.61 0.61 12.52
N ASN A 90 5.86 -0.47 13.26
CA ASN A 90 4.89 -1.54 13.46
C ASN A 90 3.92 -1.18 14.61
N GLY A 91 2.63 -0.97 14.31
CA GLY A 91 1.64 -0.52 15.29
C GLY A 91 1.45 -1.46 16.48
N TRP A 92 1.69 -2.76 16.32
CA TRP A 92 1.62 -3.68 17.46
C TRP A 92 2.84 -3.61 18.40
N LYS A 93 3.96 -3.03 17.92
CA LYS A 93 5.21 -2.91 18.67
C LYS A 93 5.50 -1.48 19.13
N THR A 94 4.67 -0.52 18.72
CA THR A 94 4.84 0.91 19.00
C THR A 94 3.68 1.38 19.87
N ASN A 95 3.95 2.14 20.90
CA ASN A 95 2.87 2.73 21.71
C ASN A 95 2.03 3.72 20.89
N THR A 96 0.79 3.97 21.34
CA THR A 96 -0.17 4.76 20.57
C THR A 96 0.31 6.19 20.31
N ALA A 97 0.93 6.85 21.29
CA ALA A 97 1.37 8.24 21.14
C ALA A 97 2.48 8.38 20.09
N GLU A 98 3.49 7.53 20.17
CA GLU A 98 4.60 7.47 19.21
C GLU A 98 4.11 7.08 17.80
N TYR A 99 3.16 6.15 17.72
CA TYR A 99 2.57 5.74 16.43
C TYR A 99 1.83 6.89 15.75
N ILE A 100 1.02 7.64 16.50
CA ILE A 100 0.31 8.82 15.99
C ILE A 100 1.30 9.91 15.57
N GLN A 101 2.31 10.20 16.40
CA GLN A 101 3.35 11.16 16.04
C GLN A 101 4.07 10.79 14.73
N ASN A 102 4.28 9.49 14.49
CA ASN A 102 4.92 9.01 13.26
C ASN A 102 4.02 9.20 12.02
N ILE A 103 2.69 9.07 12.18
CA ILE A 103 1.71 9.42 11.13
C ILE A 103 1.70 10.93 10.88
N GLU A 104 1.72 11.76 11.94
CA GLU A 104 1.74 13.23 11.83
C GLU A 104 3.01 13.72 11.12
N LEU A 105 4.18 13.14 11.45
CA LEU A 105 5.44 13.48 10.79
C LEU A 105 5.38 13.20 9.29
N ALA A 106 4.86 12.02 8.90
CA ALA A 106 4.66 11.71 7.49
C ALA A 106 3.63 12.66 6.83
N GLY A 107 2.59 13.04 7.56
CA GLY A 107 1.55 13.95 7.09
C GLY A 107 2.05 15.35 6.72
N LYS A 108 3.19 15.79 7.26
CA LYS A 108 3.85 17.05 6.85
C LYS A 108 4.42 17.02 5.42
N LEU A 109 4.65 15.81 4.89
CA LEU A 109 5.23 15.58 3.56
C LEU A 109 4.21 14.98 2.59
N ILE A 110 3.20 14.27 3.12
CA ILE A 110 2.22 13.51 2.35
C ILE A 110 0.83 14.05 2.69
N GLU A 111 0.34 14.97 1.85
CA GLU A 111 -1.02 15.48 1.98
C GLU A 111 -2.02 14.46 1.42
N SER A 112 -2.64 13.69 2.32
CA SER A 112 -3.59 12.67 1.93
C SER A 112 -4.52 12.28 3.08
N ASN A 113 -5.78 11.95 2.74
CA ASN A 113 -6.73 11.36 3.66
C ASN A 113 -6.59 9.83 3.79
N LEU A 114 -5.71 9.22 2.99
CA LEU A 114 -5.47 7.78 3.00
C LEU A 114 -4.30 7.42 3.90
N PHE A 115 -4.48 6.37 4.69
CA PHE A 115 -3.46 5.79 5.54
C PHE A 115 -3.44 4.28 5.40
N ARG A 116 -2.25 3.67 5.31
CA ARG A 116 -2.08 2.22 5.44
C ARG A 116 -1.10 1.93 6.56
N PRO A 117 -1.49 1.10 7.56
CA PRO A 117 -0.58 0.73 8.63
C PRO A 117 0.52 -0.21 8.09
N PRO A 118 1.81 0.08 8.39
CA PRO A 118 2.90 -0.83 8.06
C PRO A 118 2.64 -2.26 8.55
N TYR A 119 3.00 -3.25 7.72
CA TYR A 119 2.77 -4.68 7.99
C TYR A 119 1.28 -5.06 8.15
N GLY A 120 0.33 -4.17 7.91
CA GLY A 120 -1.08 -4.34 8.30
C GLY A 120 -1.28 -4.43 9.83
N ARG A 121 -0.35 -3.88 10.61
CA ARG A 121 -0.34 -3.98 12.07
C ARG A 121 -0.80 -2.66 12.70
N ILE A 122 -2.02 -2.68 13.22
CA ILE A 122 -2.62 -1.53 13.92
C ILE A 122 -3.45 -2.02 15.10
N THR A 123 -3.47 -1.30 16.21
CA THR A 123 -4.30 -1.61 17.37
C THR A 123 -5.63 -0.85 17.31
N ARG A 124 -6.65 -1.32 18.04
CA ARG A 124 -7.95 -0.62 18.14
C ARG A 124 -7.81 0.76 18.76
N SER A 125 -6.89 0.93 19.71
CA SER A 125 -6.59 2.22 20.34
C SER A 125 -6.04 3.21 19.32
N GLN A 126 -5.12 2.78 18.46
CA GLN A 126 -4.57 3.60 17.37
C GLN A 126 -5.65 4.00 16.37
N ILE A 127 -6.50 3.04 15.94
CA ILE A 127 -7.63 3.32 15.06
C ILE A 127 -8.56 4.37 15.67
N HIS A 128 -8.94 4.19 16.94
CA HIS A 128 -9.80 5.15 17.65
C HIS A 128 -9.18 6.54 17.67
N LYS A 129 -7.88 6.64 17.97
CA LYS A 129 -7.16 7.92 18.02
C LYS A 129 -7.12 8.59 16.63
N ILE A 130 -6.85 7.84 15.58
CA ILE A 130 -6.85 8.34 14.18
C ILE A 130 -8.24 8.87 13.82
N LYS A 131 -9.30 8.11 14.08
CA LYS A 131 -10.67 8.51 13.72
C LYS A 131 -11.21 9.67 14.56
N ALA A 132 -10.68 9.88 15.76
CA ALA A 132 -11.08 10.99 16.64
C ALA A 132 -10.43 12.32 16.27
N ASP A 133 -9.29 12.32 15.56
CA ASP A 133 -8.56 13.51 15.18
C ASP A 133 -8.70 13.77 13.67
N LYS A 134 -9.46 14.81 13.31
CA LYS A 134 -9.71 15.17 11.90
C LYS A 134 -8.49 15.67 11.14
N ASN A 135 -7.39 15.98 11.83
CA ASN A 135 -6.13 16.35 11.19
C ASN A 135 -5.34 15.13 10.73
N LEU A 136 -5.74 13.93 11.14
CA LEU A 136 -5.14 12.67 10.71
C LEU A 136 -5.88 12.09 9.50
N PRO A 137 -5.22 11.22 8.71
CA PRO A 137 -5.88 10.53 7.60
C PRO A 137 -7.07 9.71 8.09
N GLN A 138 -8.26 9.97 7.54
CA GLN A 138 -9.50 9.34 8.03
C GLN A 138 -9.79 7.98 7.40
N GLU A 139 -9.17 7.67 6.25
CA GLU A 139 -9.41 6.42 5.54
C GLU A 139 -8.27 5.43 5.76
N ILE A 140 -8.52 4.39 6.56
CA ILE A 140 -7.54 3.32 6.82
C ILE A 140 -7.72 2.23 5.79
N ILE A 141 -6.78 2.15 4.84
CA ILE A 141 -6.83 1.24 3.70
C ILE A 141 -5.97 0.01 3.97
N MET A 142 -6.60 -1.13 4.00
CA MET A 142 -5.97 -2.45 4.07
C MET A 142 -5.91 -3.08 2.67
N TRP A 143 -5.96 -4.40 2.57
CA TRP A 143 -5.94 -5.10 1.28
C TRP A 143 -6.79 -6.35 1.27
N ASP A 144 -7.22 -6.72 0.08
CA ASP A 144 -7.87 -7.99 -0.20
C ASP A 144 -6.87 -9.05 -0.63
N VAL A 145 -5.87 -8.65 -1.45
CA VAL A 145 -4.85 -9.53 -2.02
C VAL A 145 -3.46 -8.96 -1.79
N LEU A 146 -2.56 -9.80 -1.29
CA LEU A 146 -1.16 -9.50 -1.07
C LEU A 146 -0.30 -10.30 -2.04
N SER A 147 0.52 -9.64 -2.85
CA SER A 147 1.39 -10.29 -3.84
C SER A 147 2.40 -11.26 -3.22
N GLY A 148 2.95 -10.89 -2.07
CA GLY A 148 4.06 -11.58 -1.43
C GLY A 148 5.42 -11.21 -2.03
N ASP A 149 5.51 -10.15 -2.83
CA ASP A 149 6.74 -9.71 -3.51
C ASP A 149 7.88 -9.33 -2.55
N PHE A 150 7.58 -8.98 -1.32
CA PHE A 150 8.55 -8.74 -0.24
C PHE A 150 9.17 -10.02 0.34
N ASP A 151 8.60 -11.20 0.05
CA ASP A 151 9.07 -12.48 0.58
C ASP A 151 10.16 -13.06 -0.32
N LEU A 152 11.41 -13.02 0.16
CA LEU A 152 12.59 -13.49 -0.57
C LEU A 152 12.58 -14.99 -0.86
N THR A 153 11.72 -15.76 -0.19
CA THR A 153 11.56 -17.20 -0.43
C THR A 153 10.61 -17.54 -1.56
N LEU A 154 9.82 -16.55 -2.03
CA LEU A 154 8.93 -16.73 -3.17
C LEU A 154 9.63 -16.45 -4.50
N SER A 155 9.27 -17.24 -5.53
CA SER A 155 9.65 -16.92 -6.90
C SER A 155 8.73 -15.81 -7.49
N PRO A 156 9.19 -15.09 -8.52
CA PRO A 156 8.37 -14.11 -9.23
C PRO A 156 7.07 -14.72 -9.79
N GLU A 157 7.11 -15.96 -10.25
CA GLU A 157 5.94 -16.69 -10.78
C GLU A 157 4.94 -17.02 -9.67
N ALA A 158 5.43 -17.32 -8.47
CA ALA A 158 4.56 -17.54 -7.31
C ALA A 158 3.85 -16.24 -6.91
N CYS A 159 4.54 -15.08 -6.93
CA CYS A 159 3.93 -13.77 -6.71
C CYS A 159 2.87 -13.46 -7.78
N THR A 160 3.17 -13.72 -9.06
CA THR A 160 2.23 -13.57 -10.18
C THR A 160 0.98 -14.42 -9.95
N LYS A 161 1.16 -15.70 -9.60
CA LYS A 161 0.06 -16.62 -9.30
C LYS A 161 -0.79 -16.14 -8.11
N ASN A 162 -0.13 -15.61 -7.06
CA ASN A 162 -0.82 -15.06 -5.90
C ASN A 162 -1.82 -13.98 -6.31
N VAL A 163 -1.40 -13.01 -7.12
CA VAL A 163 -2.28 -11.90 -7.51
C VAL A 163 -3.33 -12.33 -8.52
N ILE A 164 -2.96 -13.03 -9.60
CA ILE A 164 -3.91 -13.43 -10.65
C ILE A 164 -5.02 -14.33 -10.10
N LYS A 165 -4.68 -15.35 -9.28
CA LYS A 165 -5.67 -16.32 -8.80
C LYS A 165 -6.60 -15.79 -7.72
N ASN A 166 -6.18 -14.77 -6.96
CA ASN A 166 -6.92 -14.30 -5.79
C ASN A 166 -7.61 -12.95 -6.02
N THR A 167 -7.33 -12.26 -7.12
CA THR A 167 -7.95 -10.99 -7.45
C THR A 167 -9.35 -11.20 -8.01
N SER A 168 -10.27 -10.34 -7.61
CA SER A 168 -11.64 -10.26 -8.11
C SER A 168 -12.06 -8.80 -8.17
N GLU A 169 -13.20 -8.51 -8.79
CA GLU A 169 -13.76 -7.16 -8.88
C GLU A 169 -13.75 -6.46 -7.51
N GLY A 170 -13.28 -5.21 -7.49
CA GLY A 170 -13.15 -4.42 -6.27
C GLY A 170 -11.98 -4.79 -5.35
N SER A 171 -11.16 -5.79 -5.68
CA SER A 171 -9.99 -6.15 -4.86
C SER A 171 -8.99 -5.01 -4.78
N ILE A 172 -8.52 -4.70 -3.58
CA ILE A 172 -7.32 -3.91 -3.34
C ILE A 172 -6.14 -4.87 -3.33
N VAL A 173 -5.23 -4.70 -4.29
CA VAL A 173 -4.06 -5.56 -4.48
C VAL A 173 -2.81 -4.80 -4.08
N VAL A 174 -1.97 -5.41 -3.24
CA VAL A 174 -0.73 -4.80 -2.73
C VAL A 174 0.50 -5.42 -3.35
N PHE A 175 1.34 -4.55 -3.89
CA PHE A 175 2.74 -4.75 -4.21
C PHE A 175 3.59 -3.78 -3.37
N HIS A 176 4.91 -3.87 -3.47
CA HIS A 176 5.83 -2.96 -2.78
C HIS A 176 6.86 -2.40 -3.77
N ASP A 177 6.93 -1.08 -3.89
CA ASP A 177 7.94 -0.40 -4.71
C ASP A 177 9.21 -0.11 -3.88
N SER A 178 9.81 -1.20 -3.42
CA SER A 178 11.00 -1.20 -2.56
C SER A 178 12.11 -2.12 -3.09
N ALA A 179 13.36 -1.89 -2.66
CA ALA A 179 14.50 -2.71 -3.07
C ALA A 179 14.27 -4.21 -2.81
N LYS A 180 13.67 -4.53 -1.68
CA LYS A 180 13.43 -5.91 -1.26
C LYS A 180 12.47 -6.65 -2.18
N ALA A 181 11.44 -5.95 -2.69
CA ALA A 181 10.39 -6.53 -3.53
C ALA A 181 10.76 -6.54 -5.02
N PHE A 182 11.70 -5.71 -5.46
CA PHE A 182 11.89 -5.32 -6.85
C PHE A 182 12.07 -6.51 -7.80
N GLU A 183 12.86 -7.52 -7.43
CA GLU A 183 13.11 -8.67 -8.30
C GLU A 183 11.84 -9.47 -8.64
N ARG A 184 10.87 -9.53 -7.73
CA ARG A 184 9.59 -10.20 -7.93
C ARG A 184 8.57 -9.27 -8.57
N LEU A 185 8.56 -8.01 -8.13
CA LEU A 185 7.69 -6.97 -8.66
C LEU A 185 7.85 -6.79 -10.17
N LYS A 186 9.09 -6.73 -10.67
CA LYS A 186 9.38 -6.49 -12.11
C LYS A 186 8.86 -7.59 -13.04
N ILE A 187 8.55 -8.76 -12.52
CA ILE A 187 7.94 -9.86 -13.28
C ILE A 187 6.43 -9.92 -13.02
N ALA A 188 6.02 -9.85 -11.73
CA ALA A 188 4.64 -10.07 -11.35
C ALA A 188 3.71 -8.91 -11.76
N LEU A 189 4.17 -7.66 -11.69
CA LEU A 189 3.35 -6.50 -12.05
C LEU A 189 2.99 -6.47 -13.55
N PRO A 190 3.94 -6.55 -14.50
CA PRO A 190 3.58 -6.58 -15.92
C PRO A 190 2.70 -7.77 -16.28
N ALA A 191 2.93 -8.94 -15.69
CA ALA A 191 2.11 -10.13 -15.93
C ALA A 191 0.66 -9.92 -15.45
N MET A 192 0.47 -9.30 -14.28
CA MET A 192 -0.86 -8.96 -13.78
C MET A 192 -1.56 -7.90 -14.64
N LEU A 193 -0.84 -6.86 -15.07
CA LEU A 193 -1.40 -5.80 -15.91
C LEU A 193 -1.81 -6.29 -17.32
N SER A 194 -1.21 -7.37 -17.78
CA SER A 194 -1.51 -7.99 -19.09
C SER A 194 -2.67 -8.98 -19.03
N HIS A 195 -3.06 -9.43 -17.84
CA HIS A 195 -4.12 -10.42 -17.60
C HIS A 195 -5.49 -9.79 -17.60
#